data_528be6e877aa10323adb9bd3eacad083
#
_entry.id   528be6e877aa10323adb9bd3eacad083
#
_cell.length_a   1.000
_cell.length_b   1.000
_cell.length_c   1.000
_cell.angle_alpha   90.00
_cell.angle_beta   90.00
_cell.angle_gamma   90.00
#
_symmetry.space_group_name_H-M   'P 1'
#
loop_
_entity.id
_entity.type
_entity.pdbx_description
1 polymer ?
#
loop_
_entity_poly.entity_id
_entity_poly.type
_entity_poly.pdbx_seq_one_letter_code
_entity_poly.pdbx_strand_id
1 'polypeptide(L)'
;MPRRKKSETTNEGTTVVVDEKLEVDNSIGPTLYQRDENGLLKNVQYIFNDDGSVNWRAMIKEEHLFPNKGWFESRGKDCPKSTEGLEDHQLLIKLGGIKELAKLRGFSSVCYETVKCEKDHVAVSCAINFSPNYETNAEPILFEDMANATFNNTSSFATKFLETIACNRAFVRAVRNFLNVHIVGDDEIDKSNASNMTTEQSISVGPTSILK
;
A
#
# COMPACT_ATOMS: atom_id res chain seq x y z
N MET A 1 -41.62 -58.89 7.85
CA MET A 1 -41.07 -57.83 7.00
C MET A 1 -40.28 -56.86 7.86
N PRO A 2 -38.97 -56.82 7.76
CA PRO A 2 -38.18 -55.92 8.57
C PRO A 2 -38.13 -54.52 7.92
N ARG A 3 -38.36 -53.51 8.73
CA ARG A 3 -38.29 -52.09 8.37
C ARG A 3 -36.85 -51.70 7.96
N ARG A 4 -36.73 -51.17 6.76
CA ARG A 4 -35.52 -50.51 6.26
C ARG A 4 -35.23 -49.29 7.13
N LYS A 5 -34.08 -49.28 7.84
CA LYS A 5 -33.51 -48.08 8.44
C LYS A 5 -33.05 -47.17 7.31
N LYS A 6 -33.58 -45.95 7.24
CA LYS A 6 -33.00 -44.85 6.46
C LYS A 6 -31.66 -44.54 7.06
N SER A 7 -30.61 -44.66 6.28
CA SER A 7 -29.32 -44.08 6.57
C SER A 7 -29.45 -42.56 6.38
N GLU A 8 -29.44 -41.83 7.46
CA GLU A 8 -29.16 -40.39 7.43
C GLU A 8 -27.70 -40.25 7.04
N THR A 9 -27.47 -39.71 5.87
CA THR A 9 -26.14 -39.27 5.44
C THR A 9 -25.93 -37.93 6.13
N THR A 10 -25.27 -37.95 7.25
CA THR A 10 -24.73 -36.76 7.89
C THR A 10 -23.65 -36.20 6.98
N ASN A 11 -23.87 -34.98 6.52
CA ASN A 11 -22.83 -34.13 5.89
C ASN A 11 -21.82 -33.76 6.96
N GLU A 12 -20.91 -34.64 7.29
CA GLU A 12 -19.84 -34.42 8.28
C GLU A 12 -18.66 -33.61 7.72
N GLY A 13 -18.74 -33.13 6.49
CA GLY A 13 -17.59 -32.50 5.84
C GLY A 13 -17.44 -30.98 6.04
N THR A 14 -18.47 -30.30 6.53
CA THR A 14 -18.45 -28.81 6.47
C THR A 14 -18.47 -28.13 7.84
N THR A 15 -18.80 -28.85 8.89
CA THR A 15 -18.99 -28.26 10.23
C THR A 15 -17.72 -28.28 11.09
N VAL A 16 -16.75 -29.11 10.76
CA VAL A 16 -15.55 -29.32 11.60
C VAL A 16 -14.52 -28.20 11.44
N VAL A 17 -14.58 -27.44 10.37
CA VAL A 17 -13.51 -26.44 10.06
C VAL A 17 -13.80 -25.08 10.71
N VAL A 18 -15.01 -24.80 11.17
CA VAL A 18 -15.39 -23.47 11.65
C VAL A 18 -15.32 -23.35 13.18
N ASP A 19 -15.39 -24.43 13.93
CA ASP A 19 -15.48 -24.38 15.39
C ASP A 19 -14.25 -24.87 16.16
N GLU A 20 -13.29 -25.50 15.50
CA GLU A 20 -11.97 -25.66 16.10
C GLU A 20 -11.26 -24.30 16.07
N LYS A 21 -11.39 -23.53 17.15
CA LYS A 21 -10.34 -22.58 17.52
C LYS A 21 -9.04 -23.36 17.43
N LEU A 22 -8.28 -23.15 16.36
CA LEU A 22 -6.89 -23.51 16.32
C LEU A 22 -6.29 -22.85 17.57
N GLU A 23 -6.09 -23.63 18.63
CA GLU A 23 -5.17 -23.26 19.70
C GLU A 23 -3.80 -23.19 19.02
N VAL A 24 -3.52 -21.99 18.49
CA VAL A 24 -2.23 -21.72 17.89
C VAL A 24 -1.22 -21.88 19.03
N ASP A 25 -0.57 -23.02 19.06
CA ASP A 25 0.64 -23.17 19.85
C ASP A 25 1.59 -22.07 19.37
N ASN A 26 1.70 -21.03 20.19
CA ASN A 26 2.54 -19.87 19.92
C ASN A 26 4.02 -20.22 19.71
N SER A 27 4.42 -21.47 19.93
CA SER A 27 5.76 -22.00 19.70
C SER A 27 5.99 -22.49 18.26
N ILE A 28 4.95 -22.77 17.47
CA ILE A 28 5.06 -23.45 16.16
C ILE A 28 4.40 -22.67 15.00
N GLY A 29 3.79 -21.53 15.23
CA GLY A 29 3.13 -20.73 14.18
C GLY A 29 4.06 -19.70 13.52
N PRO A 30 3.68 -19.16 12.35
CA PRO A 30 4.39 -18.02 11.76
C PRO A 30 4.32 -16.84 12.73
N THR A 31 5.39 -16.56 13.44
CA THR A 31 5.51 -15.44 14.40
C THR A 31 5.32 -14.07 13.74
N LEU A 32 5.34 -14.05 12.41
CA LEU A 32 5.20 -12.87 11.58
C LEU A 32 3.91 -12.06 11.83
N TYR A 33 2.85 -12.72 12.31
CA TYR A 33 1.54 -12.09 12.55
C TYR A 33 1.11 -12.10 14.01
N GLN A 34 1.95 -12.67 14.91
CA GLN A 34 1.62 -12.71 16.33
C GLN A 34 1.73 -11.31 16.94
N ARG A 35 0.70 -10.91 17.67
CA ARG A 35 0.66 -9.64 18.38
C ARG A 35 0.73 -9.83 19.88
N ASP A 36 1.29 -8.85 20.55
CA ASP A 36 1.33 -8.78 22.02
C ASP A 36 -0.01 -8.19 22.57
N GLU A 37 -0.06 -8.00 23.87
CA GLU A 37 -1.21 -7.40 24.57
C GLU A 37 -1.53 -5.96 24.15
N ASN A 38 -0.54 -5.25 23.60
CA ASN A 38 -0.70 -3.89 23.06
C ASN A 38 -1.16 -3.89 21.59
N GLY A 39 -1.32 -5.07 20.96
CA GLY A 39 -1.68 -5.20 19.56
C GLY A 39 -0.50 -4.98 18.60
N LEU A 40 0.74 -4.95 19.10
CA LEU A 40 1.96 -4.80 18.30
C LEU A 40 2.55 -6.17 17.92
N LEU A 41 3.21 -6.26 16.77
CA LEU A 41 3.87 -7.50 16.35
C LEU A 41 5.03 -7.85 17.29
N LYS A 42 5.06 -9.08 17.83
CA LYS A 42 6.00 -9.51 18.86
C LYS A 42 7.47 -9.45 18.45
N ASN A 43 7.79 -9.69 17.18
CA ASN A 43 9.18 -9.79 16.71
C ASN A 43 9.61 -8.54 15.92
N VAL A 44 9.01 -7.40 16.21
CA VAL A 44 9.34 -6.11 15.60
C VAL A 44 9.80 -5.16 16.68
N GLN A 45 10.94 -4.52 16.47
CA GLN A 45 11.38 -3.43 17.31
C GLN A 45 10.71 -2.14 16.81
N TYR A 46 9.72 -1.65 17.56
CA TYR A 46 9.05 -0.40 17.25
C TYR A 46 9.85 0.80 17.78
N ILE A 47 9.76 1.90 17.04
CA ILE A 47 10.29 3.20 17.43
C ILE A 47 9.11 4.04 17.91
N PHE A 48 9.25 4.67 19.07
CA PHE A 48 8.18 5.44 19.70
C PHE A 48 8.52 6.93 19.74
N ASN A 49 7.49 7.76 19.69
CA ASN A 49 7.56 9.18 19.99
C ASN A 49 7.58 9.40 21.51
N ASP A 50 7.88 10.63 21.94
CA ASP A 50 7.93 11.01 23.36
C ASP A 50 6.58 10.84 24.08
N ASP A 51 5.48 10.91 23.35
CA ASP A 51 4.12 10.69 23.87
C ASP A 51 3.73 9.21 23.97
N GLY A 52 4.61 8.29 23.59
CA GLY A 52 4.40 6.85 23.60
C GLY A 52 3.67 6.29 22.39
N SER A 53 3.28 7.11 21.42
CA SER A 53 2.74 6.64 20.14
C SER A 53 3.84 6.03 19.26
N VAL A 54 3.48 5.14 18.33
CA VAL A 54 4.45 4.59 17.37
C VAL A 54 4.88 5.68 16.38
N ASN A 55 6.19 5.85 16.21
CA ASN A 55 6.73 6.71 15.17
C ASN A 55 6.69 6.00 13.81
N TRP A 56 5.52 6.01 13.17
CA TRP A 56 5.31 5.32 11.89
C TRP A 56 6.23 5.82 10.78
N ARG A 57 6.64 7.10 10.84
CA ARG A 57 7.63 7.67 9.91
C ARG A 57 8.99 6.99 10.05
N ALA A 58 9.44 6.77 11.28
CA ALA A 58 10.71 6.11 11.57
C ALA A 58 10.69 4.59 11.30
N MET A 59 9.50 3.98 11.23
CA MET A 59 9.32 2.58 10.88
C MET A 59 9.48 2.30 9.38
N ILE A 60 9.59 3.34 8.52
CA ILE A 60 9.79 3.16 7.07
C ILE A 60 11.25 2.80 6.83
N LYS A 61 11.49 1.64 6.21
CA LYS A 61 12.83 1.23 5.80
C LYS A 61 13.35 2.14 4.67
N GLU A 62 14.63 2.44 4.72
CA GLU A 62 15.28 3.33 3.74
C GLU A 62 15.15 2.82 2.29
N GLU A 63 15.17 1.51 2.08
CA GLU A 63 14.99 0.89 0.75
C GLU A 63 13.63 1.22 0.08
N HIS A 64 12.66 1.67 0.86
CA HIS A 64 11.35 2.10 0.37
C HIS A 64 11.25 3.60 0.12
N LEU A 65 12.29 4.35 0.44
CA LEU A 65 12.35 5.80 0.24
C LEU A 65 13.25 6.13 -0.94
N PHE A 66 12.93 7.22 -1.61
CA PHE A 66 13.80 7.80 -2.66
C PHE A 66 13.48 9.29 -2.86
N PRO A 67 14.44 10.07 -3.41
CA PRO A 67 14.23 11.49 -3.64
C PRO A 67 13.10 11.77 -4.63
N ASN A 68 12.28 12.77 -4.31
CA ASN A 68 11.20 13.25 -5.18
C ASN A 68 11.78 14.10 -6.32
N LYS A 69 12.12 13.47 -7.43
CA LYS A 69 12.69 14.11 -8.61
C LYS A 69 11.87 15.32 -9.07
N GLY A 70 10.53 15.18 -9.15
CA GLY A 70 9.65 16.27 -9.56
C GLY A 70 9.73 17.49 -8.64
N TRP A 71 9.91 17.29 -7.33
CA TRP A 71 10.09 18.37 -6.38
C TRP A 71 11.40 19.15 -6.63
N PHE A 72 12.50 18.45 -6.90
CA PHE A 72 13.79 19.08 -7.18
C PHE A 72 13.76 19.81 -8.52
N GLU A 73 13.28 19.16 -9.58
CA GLU A 73 13.18 19.75 -10.93
C GLU A 73 12.30 21.01 -10.97
N SER A 74 11.16 21.00 -10.26
CA SER A 74 10.29 22.19 -10.17
C SER A 74 10.94 23.41 -9.54
N ARG A 75 12.08 23.22 -8.86
CA ARG A 75 12.87 24.27 -8.20
C ARG A 75 14.23 24.53 -8.87
N GLY A 76 14.45 23.93 -10.03
CA GLY A 76 15.71 24.04 -10.77
C GLY A 76 16.90 23.47 -10.01
N LYS A 77 16.69 22.46 -9.16
CA LYS A 77 17.73 21.78 -8.37
C LYS A 77 17.99 20.39 -8.92
N ASP A 78 19.24 19.97 -8.85
CA ASP A 78 19.61 18.59 -9.16
C ASP A 78 19.02 17.63 -8.12
N CYS A 79 18.45 16.52 -8.57
CA CYS A 79 17.92 15.49 -7.69
C CYS A 79 19.07 14.66 -7.09
N PRO A 80 19.23 14.61 -5.76
CA PRO A 80 20.28 13.80 -5.14
C PRO A 80 20.04 12.32 -5.36
N LYS A 81 21.09 11.52 -5.24
CA LYS A 81 21.00 10.04 -5.35
C LYS A 81 20.71 9.36 -4.01
N SER A 82 20.96 10.04 -2.90
CA SER A 82 20.73 9.55 -1.53
C SER A 82 19.53 10.24 -0.93
N THR A 83 18.89 9.56 0.02
CA THR A 83 17.81 10.09 0.86
C THR A 83 18.32 10.81 2.10
N GLU A 84 19.62 10.72 2.38
CA GLU A 84 20.26 11.26 3.56
C GLU A 84 20.10 12.81 3.64
N GLY A 85 19.62 13.29 4.78
CA GLY A 85 19.41 14.73 5.01
C GLY A 85 18.23 15.35 4.28
N LEU A 86 17.39 14.54 3.61
CA LEU A 86 16.19 15.02 2.94
C LEU A 86 15.00 15.07 3.92
N GLU A 87 14.18 16.09 3.78
CA GLU A 87 12.92 16.25 4.50
C GLU A 87 11.78 15.46 3.80
N ASP A 88 10.71 15.17 4.53
CA ASP A 88 9.60 14.34 4.05
C ASP A 88 9.00 14.81 2.72
N HIS A 89 8.88 16.12 2.50
CA HIS A 89 8.38 16.68 1.25
C HIS A 89 9.32 16.52 0.04
N GLN A 90 10.59 16.18 0.31
CA GLN A 90 11.62 15.89 -0.70
C GLN A 90 11.74 14.41 -1.02
N LEU A 91 10.96 13.58 -0.34
CA LEU A 91 10.96 12.13 -0.45
C LEU A 91 9.67 11.61 -1.09
N LEU A 92 9.76 10.42 -1.66
CA LEU A 92 8.63 9.59 -2.03
C LEU A 92 8.78 8.21 -1.38
N ILE A 93 7.64 7.59 -1.06
CA ILE A 93 7.59 6.21 -0.55
C ILE A 93 7.01 5.27 -1.60
N LYS A 94 7.66 4.12 -1.78
CA LYS A 94 7.17 3.05 -2.66
C LYS A 94 5.93 2.37 -2.06
N LEU A 95 5.05 1.85 -2.91
CA LEU A 95 3.89 1.04 -2.52
C LEU A 95 4.28 -0.09 -1.55
N GLY A 96 5.45 -0.72 -1.74
CA GLY A 96 5.97 -1.76 -0.84
C GLY A 96 6.13 -1.28 0.59
N GLY A 97 6.64 -0.07 0.80
CA GLY A 97 6.80 0.53 2.13
C GLY A 97 5.45 0.81 2.81
N ILE A 98 4.47 1.30 2.06
CA ILE A 98 3.11 1.48 2.58
C ILE A 98 2.46 0.15 2.97
N LYS A 99 2.63 -0.89 2.15
CA LYS A 99 2.14 -2.25 2.49
C LYS A 99 2.82 -2.81 3.75
N GLU A 100 4.11 -2.55 3.94
CA GLU A 100 4.80 -2.92 5.18
C GLU A 100 4.25 -2.17 6.39
N LEU A 101 4.05 -0.85 6.30
CA LEU A 101 3.43 -0.07 7.38
C LEU A 101 2.03 -0.59 7.73
N ALA A 102 1.19 -0.84 6.72
CA ALA A 102 -0.14 -1.40 6.94
C ALA A 102 -0.08 -2.75 7.67
N LYS A 103 0.88 -3.63 7.29
CA LYS A 103 1.11 -4.91 7.96
C LYS A 103 1.59 -4.73 9.39
N LEU A 104 2.52 -3.81 9.65
CA LEU A 104 2.99 -3.50 11.01
C LEU A 104 1.84 -3.01 11.88
N ARG A 105 1.03 -2.06 11.38
CA ARG A 105 -0.14 -1.55 12.11
C ARG A 105 -1.21 -2.64 12.31
N GLY A 106 -1.42 -3.47 11.29
CA GLY A 106 -2.42 -4.53 11.25
C GLY A 106 -3.80 -4.05 10.82
N PHE A 107 -4.44 -4.87 10.03
CA PHE A 107 -5.81 -4.65 9.57
C PHE A 107 -6.53 -6.00 9.42
N SER A 108 -7.84 -6.00 9.57
CA SER A 108 -8.69 -7.19 9.42
C SER A 108 -9.34 -7.26 8.05
N SER A 109 -9.57 -6.12 7.38
CA SER A 109 -10.17 -6.07 6.06
C SER A 109 -9.75 -4.84 5.28
N VAL A 110 -9.75 -4.96 3.96
CA VAL A 110 -9.65 -3.86 3.00
C VAL A 110 -10.78 -4.03 2.00
N CYS A 111 -11.60 -3.01 1.86
CA CYS A 111 -12.69 -2.97 0.89
C CYS A 111 -12.46 -1.82 -0.10
N TYR A 112 -12.77 -2.08 -1.37
CA TYR A 112 -12.72 -1.05 -2.41
C TYR A 112 -14.12 -0.85 -2.97
N GLU A 113 -14.52 0.40 -3.11
CA GLU A 113 -15.75 0.79 -3.77
C GLU A 113 -15.44 1.65 -4.98
N THR A 114 -16.01 1.28 -6.12
CA THR A 114 -15.85 2.05 -7.36
C THR A 114 -16.80 3.23 -7.34
N VAL A 115 -16.27 4.43 -7.18
CA VAL A 115 -17.04 5.68 -7.20
C VAL A 115 -17.33 6.12 -8.63
N LYS A 116 -16.37 5.89 -9.54
CA LYS A 116 -16.50 6.20 -10.96
C LYS A 116 -15.70 5.19 -11.78
N CYS A 117 -16.28 4.72 -12.90
CA CYS A 117 -15.58 3.85 -13.85
C CYS A 117 -15.96 4.23 -15.28
N GLU A 118 -15.08 4.98 -15.91
CA GLU A 118 -15.16 5.38 -17.32
C GLU A 118 -13.87 4.93 -18.03
N LYS A 119 -13.90 4.94 -19.36
CA LYS A 119 -12.78 4.48 -20.19
C LYS A 119 -11.44 5.16 -19.86
N ASP A 120 -11.49 6.43 -19.49
CA ASP A 120 -10.34 7.30 -19.26
C ASP A 120 -10.26 7.85 -17.83
N HIS A 121 -11.19 7.42 -16.95
CA HIS A 121 -11.26 7.90 -15.57
C HIS A 121 -11.84 6.84 -14.63
N VAL A 122 -11.05 6.38 -13.70
CA VAL A 122 -11.49 5.52 -12.60
C VAL A 122 -11.25 6.22 -11.27
N ALA A 123 -12.26 6.26 -10.40
CA ALA A 123 -12.15 6.73 -9.03
C ALA A 123 -12.62 5.63 -8.08
N VAL A 124 -11.84 5.40 -7.04
CA VAL A 124 -12.04 4.32 -6.06
C VAL A 124 -11.92 4.88 -4.66
N SER A 125 -12.84 4.48 -3.78
CA SER A 125 -12.70 4.58 -2.34
C SER A 125 -12.06 3.29 -1.79
N CYS A 126 -11.21 3.42 -0.78
CA CYS A 126 -10.57 2.32 -0.06
C CYS A 126 -10.86 2.48 1.43
N ALA A 127 -11.64 1.56 1.98
CA ALA A 127 -11.94 1.48 3.41
C ALA A 127 -11.10 0.36 4.04
N ILE A 128 -10.32 0.70 5.06
CA ILE A 128 -9.46 -0.21 5.80
C ILE A 128 -9.93 -0.30 7.23
N ASN A 129 -10.24 -1.52 7.70
CA ASN A 129 -10.54 -1.76 9.09
C ASN A 129 -9.26 -2.16 9.83
N PHE A 130 -8.62 -1.19 10.48
CA PHE A 130 -7.40 -1.40 11.25
C PHE A 130 -7.67 -2.19 12.51
N SER A 131 -6.77 -3.11 12.83
CA SER A 131 -6.87 -3.98 14.00
C SER A 131 -6.76 -3.16 15.29
N PRO A 132 -7.41 -3.61 16.38
CA PRO A 132 -7.25 -3.01 17.71
C PRO A 132 -5.79 -2.93 18.13
N ASN A 133 -5.38 -1.84 18.75
CA ASN A 133 -4.11 -1.71 19.46
C ASN A 133 -4.23 -0.68 20.59
N TYR A 134 -3.16 -0.48 21.37
CA TYR A 134 -3.17 0.45 22.49
C TYR A 134 -3.38 1.92 22.08
N GLU A 135 -3.00 2.33 20.86
CA GLU A 135 -3.20 3.69 20.35
C GLU A 135 -4.68 3.98 20.05
N THR A 136 -5.51 2.93 19.91
CA THR A 136 -6.95 3.05 19.62
C THR A 136 -7.82 2.54 20.78
N ASN A 137 -7.29 2.55 22.02
CA ASN A 137 -7.99 2.03 23.21
C ASN A 137 -8.49 0.57 23.02
N ALA A 138 -7.73 -0.25 22.30
CA ALA A 138 -8.10 -1.62 21.93
C ALA A 138 -9.38 -1.75 21.10
N GLU A 139 -9.77 -0.69 20.39
CA GLU A 139 -10.91 -0.71 19.46
C GLU A 139 -10.43 -0.75 17.99
N PRO A 140 -11.17 -1.43 17.11
CA PRO A 140 -10.89 -1.37 15.68
C PRO A 140 -11.28 0.00 15.12
N ILE A 141 -10.52 0.50 14.15
CA ILE A 141 -10.81 1.78 13.51
C ILE A 141 -11.02 1.57 12.02
N LEU A 142 -12.18 1.95 11.51
CA LEU A 142 -12.45 2.05 10.09
C LEU A 142 -11.94 3.40 9.59
N PHE A 143 -11.02 3.38 8.63
CA PHE A 143 -10.52 4.57 7.96
C PHE A 143 -10.71 4.45 6.45
N GLU A 144 -11.19 5.51 5.82
CA GLU A 144 -11.49 5.54 4.40
C GLU A 144 -10.83 6.74 3.74
N ASP A 145 -10.29 6.51 2.55
CA ASP A 145 -9.79 7.55 1.66
C ASP A 145 -10.06 7.17 0.21
N MET A 146 -9.99 8.14 -0.68
CA MET A 146 -10.28 7.92 -2.09
C MET A 146 -9.18 8.46 -3.00
N ALA A 147 -9.06 7.85 -4.17
CA ALA A 147 -8.17 8.32 -5.21
C ALA A 147 -8.72 8.03 -6.60
N ASN A 148 -8.10 8.66 -7.59
CA ASN A 148 -8.43 8.41 -9.00
C ASN A 148 -7.18 8.07 -9.82
N ALA A 149 -7.45 7.47 -10.97
CA ALA A 149 -6.51 7.32 -12.07
C ALA A 149 -7.20 7.76 -13.35
N THR A 150 -6.51 8.57 -14.15
CA THR A 150 -7.00 9.08 -15.43
C THR A 150 -5.91 8.95 -16.49
N PHE A 151 -6.27 9.06 -17.76
CA PHE A 151 -5.28 9.13 -18.85
C PHE A 151 -4.32 10.32 -18.66
N ASN A 152 -4.78 11.37 -18.01
CA ASN A 152 -3.99 12.60 -17.82
C ASN A 152 -3.09 12.58 -16.59
N ASN A 153 -3.25 11.62 -15.67
CA ASN A 153 -2.42 11.52 -14.45
C ASN A 153 -1.70 10.18 -14.29
N THR A 154 -1.68 9.37 -15.35
CA THR A 154 -0.95 8.11 -15.42
C THR A 154 -0.01 8.10 -16.62
N SER A 155 1.05 7.27 -16.56
CA SER A 155 1.91 7.07 -17.72
C SER A 155 1.14 6.36 -18.84
N SER A 156 1.56 6.53 -20.09
CA SER A 156 0.93 5.90 -21.27
C SER A 156 0.82 4.37 -21.17
N PHE A 157 1.77 3.71 -20.52
CA PHE A 157 1.70 2.29 -20.24
C PHE A 157 0.61 1.95 -19.22
N ALA A 158 0.49 2.76 -18.17
CA ALA A 158 -0.40 2.52 -17.04
C ALA A 158 -1.88 2.83 -17.36
N THR A 159 -2.18 3.55 -18.46
CA THR A 159 -3.56 3.82 -18.89
C THR A 159 -4.39 2.57 -19.18
N LYS A 160 -3.73 1.42 -19.38
CA LYS A 160 -4.40 0.13 -19.55
C LYS A 160 -4.84 -0.52 -18.24
N PHE A 161 -4.45 0.06 -17.09
CA PHE A 161 -4.62 -0.53 -15.76
C PHE A 161 -5.15 0.52 -14.76
N LEU A 162 -6.05 1.40 -15.20
CA LEU A 162 -6.55 2.52 -14.38
C LEU A 162 -7.18 2.05 -13.07
N GLU A 163 -7.89 0.92 -13.08
CA GLU A 163 -8.52 0.36 -11.89
C GLU A 163 -7.46 -0.03 -10.85
N THR A 164 -6.40 -0.71 -11.28
CA THR A 164 -5.30 -1.11 -10.40
C THR A 164 -4.58 0.11 -9.82
N ILE A 165 -4.34 1.12 -10.64
CA ILE A 165 -3.67 2.36 -10.20
C ILE A 165 -4.56 3.12 -9.21
N ALA A 166 -5.87 3.26 -9.49
CA ALA A 166 -6.81 3.92 -8.59
C ALA A 166 -6.88 3.20 -7.23
N CYS A 167 -6.99 1.86 -7.23
CA CYS A 167 -6.98 1.04 -6.00
C CYS A 167 -5.68 1.23 -5.21
N ASN A 168 -4.51 1.15 -5.87
CA ASN A 168 -3.23 1.35 -5.20
C ASN A 168 -3.13 2.73 -4.57
N ARG A 169 -3.51 3.79 -5.31
CA ARG A 169 -3.50 5.17 -4.82
C ARG A 169 -4.44 5.36 -3.62
N ALA A 170 -5.66 4.81 -3.68
CA ALA A 170 -6.62 4.90 -2.58
C ALA A 170 -6.09 4.19 -1.33
N PHE A 171 -5.52 2.99 -1.48
CA PHE A 171 -4.90 2.26 -0.39
C PHE A 171 -3.71 3.03 0.22
N VAL A 172 -2.80 3.53 -0.62
CA VAL A 172 -1.64 4.31 -0.17
C VAL A 172 -2.08 5.52 0.65
N ARG A 173 -3.09 6.27 0.16
CA ARG A 173 -3.63 7.43 0.86
C ARG A 173 -4.27 7.05 2.21
N ALA A 174 -5.12 6.01 2.22
CA ALA A 174 -5.78 5.56 3.43
C ALA A 174 -4.76 5.16 4.52
N VAL A 175 -3.75 4.35 4.19
CA VAL A 175 -2.72 3.95 5.15
C VAL A 175 -1.89 5.15 5.62
N ARG A 176 -1.39 5.95 4.69
CA ARG A 176 -0.51 7.07 4.97
C ARG A 176 -1.20 8.13 5.83
N ASN A 177 -2.43 8.50 5.49
CA ASN A 177 -3.19 9.51 6.22
C ASN A 177 -3.60 9.00 7.61
N PHE A 178 -4.00 7.74 7.74
CA PHE A 178 -4.30 7.14 9.04
C PHE A 178 -3.09 7.10 9.97
N LEU A 179 -1.91 6.76 9.44
CA LEU A 179 -0.67 6.66 10.22
C LEU A 179 0.07 8.01 10.37
N ASN A 180 -0.51 9.10 9.89
CA ASN A 180 0.08 10.44 9.91
C ASN A 180 1.49 10.49 9.26
N VAL A 181 1.68 9.75 8.16
CA VAL A 181 2.92 9.76 7.38
C VAL A 181 2.84 10.83 6.30
N HIS A 182 3.69 11.83 6.37
CA HIS A 182 3.66 12.99 5.47
C HIS A 182 4.38 12.78 4.14
N ILE A 183 5.18 11.71 4.00
CA ILE A 183 5.83 11.36 2.74
C ILE A 183 4.77 10.89 1.75
N VAL A 184 4.74 11.50 0.57
CA VAL A 184 3.79 11.16 -0.49
C VAL A 184 4.16 9.82 -1.14
N GLY A 185 3.16 9.01 -1.46
CA GLY A 185 3.37 7.76 -2.19
C GLY A 185 3.78 8.01 -3.65
N ASP A 186 4.72 7.23 -4.16
CA ASP A 186 5.10 7.31 -5.58
C ASP A 186 3.90 7.07 -6.52
N ASP A 187 2.97 6.22 -6.12
CA ASP A 187 1.75 5.96 -6.88
C ASP A 187 0.78 7.16 -6.91
N GLU A 188 0.90 8.10 -5.97
CA GLU A 188 0.06 9.30 -5.91
C GLU A 188 0.53 10.41 -6.84
N ILE A 189 1.76 10.34 -7.33
CA ILE A 189 2.35 11.38 -8.21
C ILE A 189 1.78 11.26 -9.62
N ASP A 190 1.52 12.43 -10.22
CA ASP A 190 1.18 12.52 -11.64
C ASP A 190 2.37 12.12 -12.52
N LYS A 191 2.19 11.06 -13.30
CA LYS A 191 3.22 10.50 -14.19
C LYS A 191 2.93 10.77 -15.68
N SER A 192 1.99 11.66 -16.00
CA SER A 192 1.62 11.96 -17.38
C SER A 192 2.80 12.46 -18.23
N ASN A 193 3.71 13.20 -17.64
CA ASN A 193 4.88 13.77 -18.33
C ASN A 193 6.09 12.81 -18.42
N ALA A 194 6.07 11.67 -17.71
CA ALA A 194 7.20 10.75 -17.71
C ALA A 194 7.44 10.08 -19.08
N SER A 195 6.43 10.05 -19.96
CA SER A 195 6.51 9.44 -21.30
C SER A 195 7.14 10.36 -22.35
N ASN A 196 7.11 11.68 -22.15
CA ASN A 196 7.60 12.64 -23.13
C ASN A 196 9.13 12.76 -23.11
N MET A 197 9.79 12.47 -21.99
CA MET A 197 11.25 12.58 -21.87
C MET A 197 12.01 11.41 -22.56
N THR A 198 11.37 10.26 -22.76
CA THR A 198 12.03 9.10 -23.41
C THR A 198 11.99 9.19 -24.94
N THR A 199 11.07 9.96 -25.50
CA THR A 199 10.91 10.06 -26.97
C THR A 199 11.82 11.13 -27.57
N GLU A 200 12.23 12.16 -26.84
CA GLU A 200 13.10 13.21 -27.35
C GLU A 200 14.59 12.85 -27.36
N GLN A 201 15.02 11.85 -26.59
CA GLN A 201 16.43 11.39 -26.59
C GLN A 201 16.78 10.41 -27.72
N SER A 202 15.81 9.94 -28.51
CA SER A 202 16.02 8.98 -29.60
C SER A 202 16.09 9.60 -31.01
N ILE A 203 16.02 10.93 -31.17
CA ILE A 203 16.00 11.60 -32.49
C ILE A 203 17.21 12.52 -32.68
N SER A 204 18.37 12.21 -32.13
CA SER A 204 19.61 12.89 -32.50
C SER A 204 20.68 11.92 -33.01
N VAL A 205 20.35 11.22 -34.08
CA VAL A 205 21.39 10.65 -34.98
C VAL A 205 21.37 11.47 -36.25
N GLY A 206 22.30 12.41 -36.32
CA GLY A 206 22.48 13.26 -37.47
C GLY A 206 22.87 12.49 -38.72
N PRO A 207 22.65 13.05 -39.91
CA PRO A 207 22.89 12.38 -41.17
C PRO A 207 24.39 12.22 -41.44
N THR A 208 24.78 10.99 -41.64
CA THR A 208 26.12 10.68 -42.15
C THR A 208 26.22 11.18 -43.58
N SER A 209 27.02 12.20 -43.81
CA SER A 209 27.39 12.68 -45.14
C SER A 209 28.19 11.62 -45.87
N ILE A 210 27.64 11.07 -46.93
CA ILE A 210 28.39 10.31 -47.94
C ILE A 210 29.02 11.33 -48.87
N LEU A 211 30.33 11.44 -48.81
CA LEU A 211 31.13 12.09 -49.86
C LEU A 211 31.85 11.01 -50.66
N LYS A 212 31.55 11.04 -51.95
CA LYS A 212 32.28 10.65 -53.14
C LYS A 212 33.40 9.62 -53.02
#